data_0d97c7b4c83b1730fe8b3074f1eab1c6
#
_entry.id   0d97c7b4c83b1730fe8b3074f1eab1c6
#
_cell.length_a   1.000
_cell.length_b   1.000
_cell.length_c   1.000
_cell.angle_alpha   90.00
_cell.angle_beta   90.00
_cell.angle_gamma   90.00
#
_symmetry.space_group_name_H-M   'P 1'
#
loop_
_entity.id
_entity.type
_entity.pdbx_description
1 polymer ?
#
loop_
_entity_poly.entity_id
_entity_poly.type
_entity_poly.pdbx_seq_one_letter_code
_entity_poly.pdbx_strand_id
1 'polypeptide(L)'
;VKMEMMSNHERRPNMLYTHFTEELLDLQGVKITNIEKNAENITIYAGLERKKHLCPCCGSTTDTIHDYRTQVVKDTPAFGKTVTIVLRKRRYRCNHCGKRFFERSEFLPKYHRMTNRLCAFVLDKLRDERSFTSVAREVNLSVSTVIRIFDYISYPKAKLPKTLSIDEFKGNTWGEKYQCVLTDPVNKVVLDILPERYGHYLTSYFKSFSAKERKQVECFVSDMWKPYSLTADVWFTNATQIVDKFHWIRQAVWAFERVRKEDQKKLSPQLRKYFKRSKSLLIKRF
;
A
#
# COMPACT_ATOMS: atom_id res chain seq x y z
N VAL A 1 -63.06 -3.81 -13.04
CA VAL A 1 -62.05 -4.83 -13.21
C VAL A 1 -61.33 -4.99 -11.87
N LYS A 2 -61.64 -6.09 -11.14
CA LYS A 2 -61.00 -6.44 -9.88
C LYS A 2 -59.60 -6.91 -10.15
N MET A 3 -58.56 -6.26 -9.58
CA MET A 3 -57.21 -6.80 -9.48
C MET A 3 -57.13 -7.65 -8.20
N GLU A 4 -56.96 -8.96 -8.39
CA GLU A 4 -56.69 -9.91 -7.33
C GLU A 4 -55.28 -9.69 -6.76
N MET A 5 -55.22 -9.53 -5.46
CA MET A 5 -53.96 -9.54 -4.70
C MET A 5 -53.39 -10.97 -4.71
N MET A 6 -52.32 -11.20 -5.42
CA MET A 6 -51.58 -12.45 -5.32
C MET A 6 -50.78 -12.46 -4.04
N SER A 7 -51.03 -13.44 -3.19
CA SER A 7 -50.38 -13.74 -1.94
C SER A 7 -48.87 -13.93 -2.09
N ASN A 8 -48.09 -13.28 -1.22
CA ASN A 8 -46.67 -13.52 -1.03
C ASN A 8 -46.44 -14.97 -0.58
N HIS A 9 -46.17 -15.85 -1.53
CA HIS A 9 -45.55 -17.14 -1.22
C HIS A 9 -44.07 -16.87 -0.95
N GLU A 10 -43.67 -17.01 0.29
CA GLU A 10 -42.25 -17.13 0.70
C GLU A 10 -41.63 -18.27 -0.11
N ARG A 11 -40.91 -17.93 -1.19
CA ARG A 11 -40.08 -18.91 -1.92
C ARG A 11 -38.93 -19.32 -0.99
N ARG A 12 -39.03 -20.48 -0.38
CA ARG A 12 -37.87 -21.13 0.26
C ARG A 12 -36.79 -21.27 -0.82
N PRO A 13 -35.56 -20.79 -0.58
CA PRO A 13 -34.48 -20.92 -1.56
C PRO A 13 -34.26 -22.42 -1.82
N ASN A 14 -34.25 -22.80 -3.08
CA ASN A 14 -34.02 -24.16 -3.50
C ASN A 14 -32.62 -24.62 -3.06
N MET A 15 -32.48 -25.69 -2.28
CA MET A 15 -31.27 -26.13 -1.60
C MET A 15 -30.06 -26.30 -2.54
N LEU A 16 -30.29 -26.61 -3.81
CA LEU A 16 -29.26 -26.67 -4.86
C LEU A 16 -28.60 -25.31 -5.18
N TYR A 17 -29.38 -24.22 -5.17
CA TYR A 17 -28.83 -22.88 -5.45
C TYR A 17 -27.99 -22.31 -4.30
N THR A 18 -28.30 -22.67 -3.06
CA THR A 18 -27.54 -22.21 -1.91
C THR A 18 -26.16 -22.88 -1.84
N HIS A 19 -26.04 -24.15 -2.19
CA HIS A 19 -24.75 -24.84 -2.22
C HIS A 19 -23.79 -24.26 -3.26
N PHE A 20 -24.27 -24.00 -4.47
CA PHE A 20 -23.47 -23.42 -5.54
C PHE A 20 -22.99 -21.99 -5.20
N THR A 21 -23.82 -21.18 -4.53
CA THR A 21 -23.45 -19.84 -4.11
C THR A 21 -22.49 -19.84 -2.92
N GLU A 22 -22.50 -20.84 -2.04
CA GLU A 22 -21.53 -21.01 -0.97
C GLU A 22 -20.15 -21.36 -1.52
N GLU A 23 -20.05 -22.24 -2.51
CA GLU A 23 -18.80 -22.55 -3.21
C GLU A 23 -18.25 -21.31 -3.94
N LEU A 24 -19.10 -20.57 -4.65
CA LEU A 24 -18.71 -19.35 -5.37
C LEU A 24 -18.25 -18.23 -4.43
N LEU A 25 -18.81 -18.16 -3.22
CA LEU A 25 -18.41 -17.20 -2.22
C LEU A 25 -17.02 -17.51 -1.60
N ASP A 26 -16.61 -18.78 -1.64
CA ASP A 26 -15.31 -19.26 -1.13
C ASP A 26 -14.98 -18.75 0.30
N LEU A 27 -15.99 -18.79 1.18
CA LEU A 27 -15.83 -18.45 2.60
C LEU A 27 -16.17 -19.68 3.44
N GLN A 28 -15.16 -20.27 4.06
CA GLN A 28 -15.30 -21.51 4.83
C GLN A 28 -16.29 -21.38 5.99
N GLY A 29 -17.22 -22.34 6.08
CA GLY A 29 -18.20 -22.44 7.14
C GLY A 29 -19.26 -21.36 7.14
N VAL A 30 -19.45 -20.67 6.03
CA VAL A 30 -20.52 -19.68 5.82
C VAL A 30 -21.71 -20.34 5.16
N LYS A 31 -22.91 -20.13 5.71
CA LYS A 31 -24.19 -20.53 5.11
C LYS A 31 -24.95 -19.29 4.68
N ILE A 32 -25.25 -19.22 3.37
CA ILE A 32 -26.03 -18.14 2.79
C ILE A 32 -27.52 -18.37 3.03
N THR A 33 -28.21 -17.36 3.55
CA THR A 33 -29.66 -17.42 3.78
C THR A 33 -30.45 -16.63 2.77
N ASN A 34 -29.91 -15.52 2.24
CA ASN A 34 -30.52 -14.69 1.21
C ASN A 34 -29.48 -13.89 0.46
N ILE A 35 -29.78 -13.49 -0.79
CA ILE A 35 -28.98 -12.56 -1.59
C ILE A 35 -29.90 -11.52 -2.19
N GLU A 36 -29.62 -10.25 -1.92
CA GLU A 36 -30.30 -9.11 -2.53
C GLU A 36 -29.35 -8.39 -3.48
N LYS A 37 -29.85 -8.00 -4.63
CA LYS A 37 -29.08 -7.26 -5.65
C LYS A 37 -29.83 -6.02 -6.07
N ASN A 38 -29.11 -4.91 -6.17
CA ASN A 38 -29.58 -3.69 -6.82
C ASN A 38 -28.56 -3.23 -7.89
N ALA A 39 -28.71 -2.01 -8.42
CA ALA A 39 -27.83 -1.49 -9.46
C ALA A 39 -26.36 -1.42 -9.02
N GLU A 40 -26.06 -1.09 -7.75
CA GLU A 40 -24.73 -0.78 -7.26
C GLU A 40 -24.19 -1.79 -6.23
N ASN A 41 -25.09 -2.53 -5.56
CA ASN A 41 -24.73 -3.38 -4.41
C ASN A 41 -25.25 -4.81 -4.53
N ILE A 42 -24.49 -5.74 -3.96
CA ILE A 42 -24.90 -7.10 -3.64
C ILE A 42 -24.85 -7.24 -2.12
N THR A 43 -25.99 -7.56 -1.51
CA THR A 43 -26.08 -7.83 -0.07
C THR A 43 -26.31 -9.31 0.15
N ILE A 44 -25.38 -9.95 0.86
CA ILE A 44 -25.40 -11.38 1.16
C ILE A 44 -25.76 -11.57 2.64
N TYR A 45 -26.91 -12.15 2.92
CA TYR A 45 -27.28 -12.52 4.29
C TYR A 45 -26.74 -13.91 4.60
N ALA A 46 -25.97 -14.02 5.66
CA ALA A 46 -25.25 -15.24 5.97
C ALA A 46 -25.14 -15.50 7.49
N GLY A 47 -24.94 -16.76 7.84
CA GLY A 47 -24.56 -17.21 9.15
C GLY A 47 -23.39 -18.17 9.08
N LEU A 48 -22.77 -18.48 10.20
CA LEU A 48 -21.73 -19.52 10.26
C LEU A 48 -22.37 -20.89 10.53
N GLU A 49 -21.70 -21.96 10.16
CA GLU A 49 -22.10 -23.29 10.58
C GLU A 49 -22.09 -23.41 12.11
N ARG A 50 -23.07 -24.13 12.66
CA ARG A 50 -23.11 -24.36 14.09
C ARG A 50 -22.07 -25.39 14.47
N LYS A 51 -21.16 -25.03 15.38
CA LYS A 51 -20.14 -25.94 15.93
C LYS A 51 -19.93 -25.66 17.41
N LYS A 52 -19.33 -26.61 18.08
CA LYS A 52 -18.90 -26.45 19.48
C LYS A 52 -17.70 -25.50 19.53
N HIS A 53 -17.65 -24.66 20.53
CA HIS A 53 -16.59 -23.68 20.74
C HIS A 53 -15.90 -23.83 22.06
N LEU A 54 -14.60 -23.62 22.11
CA LEU A 54 -13.82 -23.53 23.33
C LEU A 54 -14.02 -22.17 24.01
N CYS A 55 -14.32 -22.17 25.27
CA CYS A 55 -14.44 -20.95 26.06
C CYS A 55 -13.06 -20.24 26.14
N PRO A 56 -12.95 -18.95 25.78
CA PRO A 56 -11.67 -18.24 25.82
C PRO A 56 -11.18 -17.96 27.26
N CYS A 57 -11.97 -18.25 28.26
CA CYS A 57 -11.63 -18.03 29.67
C CYS A 57 -11.14 -19.30 30.36
N CYS A 58 -11.92 -20.42 30.28
CA CYS A 58 -11.64 -21.64 31.01
C CYS A 58 -11.35 -22.86 30.12
N GLY A 59 -11.34 -22.73 28.80
CA GLY A 59 -11.08 -23.83 27.87
C GLY A 59 -12.22 -24.86 27.72
N SER A 60 -13.28 -24.79 28.53
CA SER A 60 -14.39 -25.75 28.46
C SER A 60 -15.16 -25.59 27.16
N THR A 61 -15.61 -26.69 26.57
CA THR A 61 -16.40 -26.68 25.33
C THR A 61 -17.86 -26.32 25.64
N THR A 62 -18.44 -25.48 24.78
CA THR A 62 -19.85 -25.10 24.84
C THR A 62 -20.46 -24.97 23.43
N ASP A 63 -21.74 -25.29 23.34
CA ASP A 63 -22.61 -25.04 22.17
C ASP A 63 -23.88 -24.26 22.55
N THR A 64 -23.96 -23.79 23.80
CA THR A 64 -25.08 -23.04 24.32
C THR A 64 -25.10 -21.64 23.79
N ILE A 65 -26.06 -21.33 22.94
CA ILE A 65 -26.26 -20.00 22.34
C ILE A 65 -26.95 -19.11 23.37
N HIS A 66 -26.34 -17.95 23.63
CA HIS A 66 -26.94 -16.92 24.51
C HIS A 66 -27.86 -15.98 23.72
N ASP A 67 -27.37 -15.40 22.65
CA ASP A 67 -28.12 -14.54 21.74
C ASP A 67 -27.45 -14.45 20.34
N TYR A 68 -28.05 -13.65 19.47
CA TYR A 68 -27.55 -13.37 18.13
C TYR A 68 -27.26 -11.88 17.97
N ARG A 69 -26.24 -11.57 17.15
CA ARG A 69 -25.91 -10.22 16.76
C ARG A 69 -25.68 -10.17 15.25
N THR A 70 -26.19 -9.13 14.63
CA THR A 70 -25.92 -8.86 13.21
C THR A 70 -24.71 -7.96 13.08
N GLN A 71 -23.80 -8.33 12.18
CA GLN A 71 -22.63 -7.55 11.84
C GLN A 71 -22.59 -7.32 10.33
N VAL A 72 -22.48 -6.06 9.92
CA VAL A 72 -22.32 -5.67 8.52
C VAL A 72 -20.83 -5.67 8.20
N VAL A 73 -20.44 -6.42 7.18
CA VAL A 73 -19.05 -6.67 6.77
C VAL A 73 -18.91 -6.35 5.30
N LYS A 74 -17.95 -5.53 4.93
CA LYS A 74 -17.58 -5.26 3.54
C LYS A 74 -16.73 -6.39 2.99
N ASP A 75 -16.94 -6.72 1.71
CA ASP A 75 -16.22 -7.77 1.00
C ASP A 75 -15.69 -7.26 -0.35
N THR A 76 -14.89 -8.09 -1.03
CA THR A 76 -14.36 -7.75 -2.36
C THR A 76 -15.48 -7.44 -3.33
N PRO A 77 -15.38 -6.39 -4.16
CA PRO A 77 -16.34 -6.12 -5.21
C PRO A 77 -16.48 -7.30 -6.17
N ALA A 78 -17.71 -7.54 -6.63
CA ALA A 78 -17.99 -8.60 -7.58
C ALA A 78 -18.96 -8.08 -8.66
N PHE A 79 -18.73 -8.49 -9.91
CA PHE A 79 -19.60 -8.11 -11.06
C PHE A 79 -19.80 -6.60 -11.20
N GLY A 80 -18.75 -5.80 -10.92
CA GLY A 80 -18.81 -4.34 -10.97
C GLY A 80 -19.64 -3.69 -9.87
N LYS A 81 -20.01 -4.44 -8.82
CA LYS A 81 -20.83 -3.98 -7.69
C LYS A 81 -20.08 -4.13 -6.37
N THR A 82 -20.44 -3.28 -5.42
CA THR A 82 -19.95 -3.45 -4.04
C THR A 82 -20.65 -4.64 -3.38
N VAL A 83 -19.91 -5.38 -2.54
CA VAL A 83 -20.42 -6.54 -1.82
C VAL A 83 -20.42 -6.29 -0.32
N THR A 84 -21.56 -6.56 0.30
CA THR A 84 -21.76 -6.45 1.74
C THR A 84 -22.32 -7.75 2.28
N ILE A 85 -21.70 -8.29 3.33
CA ILE A 85 -22.17 -9.47 4.03
C ILE A 85 -22.86 -9.02 5.32
N VAL A 86 -24.12 -9.37 5.47
CA VAL A 86 -24.91 -9.21 6.69
C VAL A 86 -24.81 -10.50 7.49
N LEU A 87 -23.81 -10.57 8.35
CA LEU A 87 -23.45 -11.79 9.09
C LEU A 87 -24.21 -11.88 10.41
N ARG A 88 -25.07 -12.88 10.54
CA ARG A 88 -25.76 -13.21 11.80
C ARG A 88 -24.83 -14.06 12.66
N LYS A 89 -24.17 -13.45 13.65
CA LYS A 89 -23.23 -14.09 14.58
C LYS A 89 -23.93 -14.56 15.84
N ARG A 90 -23.51 -15.74 16.32
CA ARG A 90 -23.95 -16.26 17.62
C ARG A 90 -23.05 -15.76 18.71
N ARG A 91 -23.64 -15.42 19.85
CA ARG A 91 -22.93 -15.20 21.10
C ARG A 91 -23.20 -16.40 22.00
N TYR A 92 -22.14 -17.11 22.35
CA TYR A 92 -22.20 -18.31 23.19
C TYR A 92 -22.06 -17.95 24.67
N ARG A 93 -22.61 -18.82 25.55
CA ARG A 93 -22.41 -18.78 27.00
C ARG A 93 -21.69 -20.06 27.41
N CYS A 94 -20.60 -19.93 28.15
CA CYS A 94 -19.94 -21.05 28.75
C CYS A 94 -20.77 -21.59 29.94
N ASN A 95 -21.08 -22.89 29.93
CA ASN A 95 -21.84 -23.51 31.01
C ASN A 95 -21.01 -23.68 32.29
N HIS A 96 -19.66 -23.68 32.17
CA HIS A 96 -18.78 -23.86 33.33
C HIS A 96 -18.48 -22.52 34.04
N CYS A 97 -18.03 -21.46 33.31
CA CYS A 97 -17.62 -20.21 33.95
C CYS A 97 -18.56 -19.01 33.65
N GLY A 98 -19.66 -19.21 32.94
CA GLY A 98 -20.63 -18.17 32.60
C GLY A 98 -20.16 -17.14 31.57
N LYS A 99 -18.90 -17.19 31.08
CA LYS A 99 -18.34 -16.28 30.12
C LYS A 99 -19.14 -16.23 28.82
N ARG A 100 -19.48 -15.04 28.35
CA ARG A 100 -20.14 -14.83 27.06
C ARG A 100 -19.11 -14.40 26.03
N PHE A 101 -19.16 -15.00 24.82
CA PHE A 101 -18.21 -14.69 23.72
C PHE A 101 -18.85 -14.93 22.37
N PHE A 102 -18.36 -14.25 21.34
CA PHE A 102 -18.82 -14.45 19.96
C PHE A 102 -18.10 -15.62 19.30
N GLU A 103 -18.80 -16.30 18.40
CA GLU A 103 -18.18 -17.27 17.50
C GLU A 103 -17.04 -16.59 16.67
N ARG A 104 -16.05 -17.38 16.32
CA ARG A 104 -14.91 -16.95 15.52
C ARG A 104 -15.07 -17.44 14.09
N SER A 105 -14.63 -16.63 13.14
CA SER A 105 -14.51 -16.99 11.73
C SER A 105 -13.11 -16.64 11.26
N GLU A 106 -12.54 -17.42 10.36
CA GLU A 106 -11.18 -17.21 9.84
C GLU A 106 -11.12 -16.03 8.85
N PHE A 107 -12.20 -15.83 8.09
CA PHE A 107 -12.27 -14.75 7.09
C PHE A 107 -12.51 -13.36 7.67
N LEU A 108 -12.92 -13.25 8.95
CA LEU A 108 -13.25 -11.98 9.61
C LEU A 108 -12.61 -11.91 11.00
N PRO A 109 -11.51 -11.15 11.15
CA PRO A 109 -10.88 -10.94 12.44
C PRO A 109 -11.82 -10.26 13.45
N LYS A 110 -11.53 -10.44 14.73
CA LYS A 110 -12.31 -9.85 15.82
C LYS A 110 -12.34 -8.32 15.67
N TYR A 111 -13.54 -7.74 15.78
CA TYR A 111 -13.81 -6.30 15.64
C TYR A 111 -13.62 -5.70 14.24
N HIS A 112 -13.25 -6.46 13.23
CA HIS A 112 -13.15 -5.99 11.87
C HIS A 112 -14.53 -5.93 11.20
N ARG A 113 -14.70 -4.96 10.29
CA ARG A 113 -15.90 -4.78 9.47
C ARG A 113 -15.64 -4.99 7.99
N MET A 114 -14.56 -5.67 7.67
CA MET A 114 -14.18 -6.08 6.32
C MET A 114 -13.49 -7.44 6.36
N THR A 115 -13.64 -8.21 5.29
CA THR A 115 -13.03 -9.54 5.17
C THR A 115 -11.52 -9.43 4.97
N ASN A 116 -10.78 -10.49 5.34
CA ASN A 116 -9.34 -10.58 5.09
C ASN A 116 -9.03 -10.49 3.58
N ARG A 117 -9.87 -11.11 2.73
CA ARG A 117 -9.67 -11.07 1.27
C ARG A 117 -9.87 -9.68 0.70
N LEU A 118 -10.77 -8.85 1.26
CA LEU A 118 -10.87 -7.44 0.86
C LEU A 118 -9.59 -6.68 1.18
N CYS A 119 -8.99 -6.91 2.36
CA CYS A 119 -7.69 -6.31 2.69
C CYS A 119 -6.60 -6.77 1.71
N ALA A 120 -6.52 -8.06 1.40
CA ALA A 120 -5.57 -8.59 0.41
C ALA A 120 -5.81 -8.00 -0.99
N PHE A 121 -7.06 -7.90 -1.42
CA PHE A 121 -7.42 -7.27 -2.69
C PHE A 121 -7.00 -5.80 -2.79
N VAL A 122 -7.19 -5.02 -1.71
CA VAL A 122 -6.71 -3.62 -1.63
C VAL A 122 -5.20 -3.56 -1.82
N LEU A 123 -4.44 -4.42 -1.13
CA LEU A 123 -2.98 -4.46 -1.22
C LEU A 123 -2.51 -4.84 -2.63
N ASP A 124 -3.18 -5.80 -3.26
CA ASP A 124 -2.87 -6.21 -4.63
C ASP A 124 -3.09 -5.07 -5.62
N LYS A 125 -4.23 -4.37 -5.52
CA LYS A 125 -4.50 -3.19 -6.35
C LYS A 125 -3.52 -2.04 -6.17
N LEU A 126 -2.93 -1.88 -4.98
CA LEU A 126 -1.91 -0.86 -4.74
C LEU A 126 -0.54 -1.22 -5.36
N ARG A 127 -0.28 -2.51 -5.64
CA ARG A 127 0.92 -2.93 -6.38
C ARG A 127 0.95 -2.47 -7.83
N ASP A 128 -0.22 -2.27 -8.44
CA ASP A 128 -0.38 -1.80 -9.82
C ASP A 128 -0.19 -0.27 -9.96
N GLU A 129 0.60 0.37 -9.10
CA GLU A 129 0.91 1.81 -9.08
C GLU A 129 -0.34 2.71 -8.98
N ARG A 130 -1.44 2.19 -8.48
CA ARG A 130 -2.70 2.91 -8.33
C ARG A 130 -2.69 3.78 -7.08
N SER A 131 -3.30 4.97 -7.18
CA SER A 131 -3.42 5.85 -6.02
C SER A 131 -4.39 5.31 -4.96
N PHE A 132 -4.15 5.62 -3.69
CA PHE A 132 -5.07 5.29 -2.59
C PHE A 132 -6.51 5.72 -2.85
N THR A 133 -6.70 6.91 -3.46
CA THR A 133 -8.02 7.44 -3.82
C THR A 133 -8.70 6.60 -4.89
N SER A 134 -7.97 6.14 -5.91
CA SER A 134 -8.51 5.29 -6.97
C SER A 134 -8.95 3.94 -6.41
N VAL A 135 -8.11 3.30 -5.60
CA VAL A 135 -8.44 2.02 -4.95
C VAL A 135 -9.62 2.17 -3.99
N ALA A 136 -9.61 3.22 -3.16
CA ALA A 136 -10.69 3.48 -2.20
C ALA A 136 -12.06 3.59 -2.90
N ARG A 137 -12.12 4.24 -4.05
CA ARG A 137 -13.35 4.36 -4.85
C ARG A 137 -13.81 3.01 -5.40
N GLU A 138 -12.90 2.21 -5.93
CA GLU A 138 -13.22 0.89 -6.48
C GLU A 138 -13.80 -0.07 -5.43
N VAL A 139 -13.23 -0.06 -4.23
CA VAL A 139 -13.64 -0.98 -3.15
C VAL A 139 -14.68 -0.37 -2.19
N ASN A 140 -15.16 0.83 -2.46
CA ASN A 140 -16.09 1.56 -1.60
C ASN A 140 -15.61 1.65 -0.12
N LEU A 141 -14.34 2.02 0.04
CA LEU A 141 -13.73 2.32 1.34
C LEU A 141 -13.33 3.79 1.42
N SER A 142 -13.13 4.33 2.62
CA SER A 142 -12.49 5.63 2.78
C SER A 142 -10.99 5.54 2.45
N VAL A 143 -10.41 6.63 1.94
CA VAL A 143 -8.97 6.71 1.66
C VAL A 143 -8.15 6.41 2.91
N SER A 144 -8.56 6.93 4.07
CA SER A 144 -7.91 6.65 5.36
C SER A 144 -7.96 5.17 5.77
N THR A 145 -9.00 4.43 5.35
CA THR A 145 -9.04 2.97 5.57
C THR A 145 -8.06 2.24 4.66
N VAL A 146 -7.95 2.65 3.40
CA VAL A 146 -6.98 2.07 2.45
C VAL A 146 -5.55 2.33 2.91
N ILE A 147 -5.24 3.54 3.38
CA ILE A 147 -3.93 3.86 3.97
C ILE A 147 -3.65 2.96 5.18
N ARG A 148 -4.59 2.81 6.12
CA ARG A 148 -4.41 1.90 7.28
C ARG A 148 -4.19 0.45 6.88
N ILE A 149 -4.83 -0.04 5.81
CA ILE A 149 -4.57 -1.38 5.28
C ILE A 149 -3.14 -1.46 4.74
N PHE A 150 -2.69 -0.43 4.04
CA PHE A 150 -1.32 -0.34 3.53
C PHE A 150 -0.27 -0.32 4.64
N ASP A 151 -0.54 0.35 5.76
CA ASP A 151 0.35 0.44 6.92
C ASP A 151 0.56 -0.92 7.64
N TYR A 152 -0.25 -1.94 7.36
CA TYR A 152 0.00 -3.31 7.83
C TYR A 152 1.10 -4.03 7.03
N ILE A 153 1.54 -3.47 5.91
CA ILE A 153 2.65 -4.06 5.16
C ILE A 153 3.95 -3.77 5.90
N SER A 154 4.62 -4.83 6.35
CA SER A 154 5.97 -4.76 6.86
C SER A 154 6.94 -5.15 5.75
N TYR A 155 7.78 -4.23 5.33
CA TYR A 155 8.86 -4.52 4.40
C TYR A 155 10.08 -5.02 5.19
N PRO A 156 10.67 -6.15 4.80
CA PRO A 156 11.95 -6.55 5.38
C PRO A 156 12.98 -5.48 5.03
N LYS A 157 13.87 -5.18 5.97
CA LYS A 157 14.96 -4.25 5.73
C LYS A 157 15.79 -4.73 4.53
N ALA A 158 15.99 -3.85 3.56
CA ALA A 158 16.79 -4.16 2.39
C ALA A 158 18.24 -4.43 2.80
N LYS A 159 18.91 -5.36 2.09
CA LYS A 159 20.36 -5.56 2.20
C LYS A 159 21.08 -4.49 1.40
N LEU A 160 22.23 -4.05 1.90
CA LEU A 160 23.04 -3.10 1.15
C LEU A 160 23.65 -3.80 -0.09
N PRO A 161 23.52 -3.20 -1.29
CA PRO A 161 24.11 -3.75 -2.52
C PRO A 161 25.59 -3.40 -2.62
N LYS A 162 26.31 -3.98 -3.57
CA LYS A 162 27.68 -3.60 -3.89
C LYS A 162 27.77 -2.16 -4.44
N THR A 163 26.79 -1.76 -5.22
CA THR A 163 26.66 -0.39 -5.72
C THR A 163 25.43 0.24 -5.10
N LEU A 164 25.62 1.16 -4.18
CA LEU A 164 24.56 1.90 -3.51
C LEU A 164 24.45 3.31 -4.11
N SER A 165 23.27 3.69 -4.55
CA SER A 165 23.00 5.07 -4.97
C SER A 165 22.06 5.76 -4.02
N ILE A 166 22.34 7.03 -3.77
CA ILE A 166 21.55 7.93 -2.95
C ILE A 166 21.22 9.19 -3.76
N ASP A 167 19.95 9.56 -3.77
CA ASP A 167 19.45 10.77 -4.41
C ASP A 167 18.30 11.37 -3.59
N GLU A 168 17.89 12.57 -3.93
CA GLU A 168 16.78 13.25 -3.28
C GLU A 168 15.63 13.52 -4.23
N PHE A 169 14.42 13.49 -3.70
CA PHE A 169 13.24 13.94 -4.42
C PHE A 169 12.36 14.81 -3.53
N LYS A 170 11.59 15.67 -4.19
CA LYS A 170 10.62 16.51 -3.50
C LYS A 170 9.33 15.72 -3.27
N GLY A 171 9.08 15.32 -2.03
CA GLY A 171 7.86 14.64 -1.63
C GLY A 171 6.80 15.59 -1.07
N ASN A 172 5.61 15.04 -0.82
CA ASN A 172 4.46 15.73 -0.23
C ASN A 172 4.22 15.29 1.21
N THR A 173 5.27 15.04 1.98
CA THR A 173 5.15 14.67 3.38
C THR A 173 4.97 15.91 4.25
N TRP A 174 4.38 15.73 5.41
CA TRP A 174 4.17 16.79 6.42
C TRP A 174 5.48 17.22 7.13
N GLY A 175 6.61 16.72 6.71
CA GLY A 175 7.91 17.01 7.26
C GLY A 175 8.80 17.82 6.31
N GLU A 176 10.00 17.29 6.11
CA GLU A 176 11.00 17.91 5.26
C GLU A 176 10.62 17.94 3.78
N LYS A 177 11.01 19.04 3.12
CA LYS A 177 10.72 19.26 1.69
C LYS A 177 11.31 18.20 0.77
N TYR A 178 12.45 17.62 1.16
CA TYR A 178 13.18 16.64 0.39
C TYR A 178 13.31 15.34 1.17
N GLN A 179 12.86 14.25 0.58
CA GLN A 179 13.10 12.90 1.00
C GLN A 179 14.31 12.33 0.27
N CYS A 180 14.91 11.30 0.86
CA CYS A 180 16.06 10.63 0.29
C CYS A 180 15.64 9.24 -0.23
N VAL A 181 16.04 8.91 -1.45
CA VAL A 181 15.83 7.59 -2.04
C VAL A 181 17.14 6.83 -2.10
N LEU A 182 17.13 5.58 -1.65
CA LEU A 182 18.24 4.65 -1.74
C LEU A 182 17.93 3.61 -2.81
N THR A 183 18.84 3.41 -3.74
CA THR A 183 18.65 2.47 -4.85
C THR A 183 19.85 1.58 -5.09
N ASP A 184 19.58 0.43 -5.68
CA ASP A 184 20.58 -0.39 -6.36
C ASP A 184 20.49 -0.09 -7.87
N PRO A 185 21.38 0.74 -8.44
CA PRO A 185 21.29 1.12 -9.85
C PRO A 185 21.64 -0.03 -10.80
N VAL A 186 22.34 -1.05 -10.32
CA VAL A 186 22.73 -2.23 -11.14
C VAL A 186 21.51 -3.13 -11.36
N ASN A 187 20.79 -3.44 -10.27
CA ASN A 187 19.60 -4.28 -10.33
C ASN A 187 18.30 -3.47 -10.56
N LYS A 188 18.39 -2.12 -10.63
CA LYS A 188 17.26 -1.21 -10.83
C LYS A 188 16.17 -1.36 -9.76
N VAL A 189 16.58 -1.46 -8.51
CA VAL A 189 15.69 -1.66 -7.37
C VAL A 189 15.75 -0.47 -6.43
N VAL A 190 14.60 0.02 -5.98
CA VAL A 190 14.50 0.95 -4.85
C VAL A 190 14.65 0.12 -3.57
N LEU A 191 15.63 0.47 -2.75
CA LEU A 191 15.93 -0.22 -1.50
C LEU A 191 15.12 0.35 -0.34
N ASP A 192 15.07 1.68 -0.26
CA ASP A 192 14.35 2.38 0.80
C ASP A 192 14.10 3.84 0.44
N ILE A 193 13.13 4.44 1.12
CA ILE A 193 12.84 5.87 1.05
C ILE A 193 12.91 6.44 2.47
N LEU A 194 13.84 7.35 2.70
CA LEU A 194 14.02 7.98 3.98
C LEU A 194 13.25 9.31 4.03
N PRO A 195 12.59 9.63 5.15
CA PRO A 195 11.79 10.85 5.27
C PRO A 195 12.62 12.14 5.20
N GLU A 196 13.92 12.05 5.45
CA GLU A 196 14.84 13.18 5.47
C GLU A 196 16.18 12.83 4.82
N ARG A 197 16.88 13.86 4.31
CA ARG A 197 18.22 13.73 3.71
C ARG A 197 19.36 14.12 4.65
N TYR A 198 19.04 14.62 5.85
CA TYR A 198 20.06 15.18 6.76
C TYR A 198 20.97 14.13 7.37
N GLY A 199 22.21 14.54 7.65
CA GLY A 199 23.28 13.65 8.11
C GLY A 199 22.97 12.88 9.39
N HIS A 200 22.20 13.43 10.33
CA HIS A 200 21.81 12.73 11.55
C HIS A 200 20.88 11.54 11.25
N TYR A 201 19.96 11.71 10.29
CA TYR A 201 19.05 10.65 9.89
C TYR A 201 19.79 9.55 9.11
N LEU A 202 20.62 9.95 8.13
CA LEU A 202 21.48 9.02 7.37
C LEU A 202 22.41 8.24 8.30
N THR A 203 22.99 8.91 9.30
CA THR A 203 23.81 8.27 10.33
C THR A 203 23.01 7.22 11.10
N SER A 204 21.83 7.56 11.59
CA SER A 204 20.95 6.61 12.31
C SER A 204 20.58 5.41 11.42
N TYR A 205 20.24 5.66 10.17
CA TYR A 205 19.88 4.62 9.22
C TYR A 205 21.04 3.68 8.92
N PHE A 206 22.20 4.20 8.51
CA PHE A 206 23.36 3.35 8.15
C PHE A 206 24.02 2.67 9.34
N LYS A 207 23.94 3.26 10.55
CA LYS A 207 24.36 2.60 11.79
C LYS A 207 23.59 1.30 12.06
N SER A 208 22.37 1.20 11.58
CA SER A 208 21.53 0.01 11.76
C SER A 208 21.96 -1.21 10.95
N PHE A 209 22.88 -1.06 10.00
CA PHE A 209 23.52 -2.17 9.26
C PHE A 209 24.80 -2.59 9.97
N SER A 210 25.14 -3.87 9.86
CA SER A 210 26.39 -4.38 10.42
C SER A 210 27.62 -3.79 9.69
N ALA A 211 28.75 -3.73 10.36
CA ALA A 211 30.00 -3.29 9.73
C ALA A 211 30.38 -4.17 8.52
N LYS A 212 30.03 -5.46 8.57
CA LYS A 212 30.26 -6.40 7.45
C LYS A 212 29.45 -6.01 6.23
N GLU A 213 28.16 -5.68 6.39
CA GLU A 213 27.29 -5.25 5.29
C GLU A 213 27.76 -3.94 4.67
N ARG A 214 28.13 -2.96 5.50
CA ARG A 214 28.64 -1.66 5.03
C ARG A 214 29.95 -1.82 4.23
N LYS A 215 30.84 -2.71 4.65
CA LYS A 215 32.12 -3.01 3.94
C LYS A 215 31.93 -3.71 2.60
N GLN A 216 30.76 -4.30 2.35
CA GLN A 216 30.44 -4.93 1.06
C GLN A 216 30.08 -3.92 -0.04
N VAL A 217 29.80 -2.66 0.33
CA VAL A 217 29.53 -1.60 -0.64
C VAL A 217 30.85 -1.19 -1.28
N GLU A 218 30.97 -1.43 -2.57
CA GLU A 218 32.16 -1.18 -3.39
C GLU A 218 32.08 0.20 -4.08
N CYS A 219 30.86 0.64 -4.40
CA CYS A 219 30.58 1.94 -5.04
C CYS A 219 29.47 2.67 -4.32
N PHE A 220 29.67 3.94 -4.04
CA PHE A 220 28.68 4.84 -3.49
C PHE A 220 28.40 5.98 -4.49
N VAL A 221 27.21 5.98 -5.08
CA VAL A 221 26.81 6.94 -6.12
C VAL A 221 25.93 8.01 -5.50
N SER A 222 26.26 9.28 -5.67
CA SER A 222 25.45 10.40 -5.18
C SER A 222 25.58 11.63 -6.07
N ASP A 223 24.77 12.64 -5.80
CA ASP A 223 25.03 13.96 -6.31
C ASP A 223 26.27 14.60 -5.65
N MET A 224 26.57 15.85 -5.98
CA MET A 224 27.70 16.60 -5.41
C MET A 224 27.37 17.29 -4.07
N TRP A 225 26.31 16.88 -3.38
CA TRP A 225 25.95 17.46 -2.09
C TRP A 225 26.89 16.95 -0.98
N LYS A 226 27.57 17.88 -0.33
CA LYS A 226 28.63 17.58 0.65
C LYS A 226 28.23 16.58 1.74
N PRO A 227 27.02 16.62 2.33
CA PRO A 227 26.61 15.66 3.33
C PRO A 227 26.57 14.21 2.84
N TYR A 228 26.31 13.94 1.57
CA TYR A 228 26.36 12.57 1.03
C TYR A 228 27.80 12.05 0.95
N SER A 229 28.75 12.91 0.49
CA SER A 229 30.17 12.57 0.50
C SER A 229 30.66 12.26 1.93
N LEU A 230 30.31 13.09 2.91
CA LEU A 230 30.66 12.85 4.31
C LEU A 230 30.03 11.55 4.86
N THR A 231 28.81 11.24 4.45
CA THR A 231 28.15 9.97 4.80
C THR A 231 28.93 8.77 4.24
N ALA A 232 29.39 8.87 2.99
CA ALA A 232 30.20 7.83 2.38
C ALA A 232 31.54 7.64 3.09
N ASP A 233 32.23 8.73 3.43
CA ASP A 233 33.52 8.69 4.16
C ASP A 233 33.39 7.98 5.52
N VAL A 234 32.28 8.21 6.23
CA VAL A 234 32.07 7.63 7.57
C VAL A 234 31.57 6.19 7.51
N TRP A 235 30.62 5.89 6.64
CA TRP A 235 29.89 4.62 6.69
C TRP A 235 30.35 3.58 5.67
N PHE A 236 30.98 4.01 4.56
CA PHE A 236 31.38 3.18 3.41
C PHE A 236 32.86 3.38 3.07
N THR A 237 33.71 3.22 4.05
CA THR A 237 35.16 3.50 3.95
C THR A 237 35.88 2.73 2.83
N ASN A 238 35.31 1.63 2.36
CA ASN A 238 35.86 0.82 1.26
C ASN A 238 35.27 1.18 -0.10
N ALA A 239 34.23 2.03 -0.13
CA ALA A 239 33.53 2.34 -1.36
C ALA A 239 34.20 3.47 -2.15
N THR A 240 34.28 3.30 -3.47
CA THR A 240 34.62 4.38 -4.38
C THR A 240 33.42 5.32 -4.50
N GLN A 241 33.63 6.60 -4.19
CA GLN A 241 32.58 7.63 -4.36
C GLN A 241 32.48 8.00 -5.84
N ILE A 242 31.28 7.92 -6.38
CA ILE A 242 31.00 8.22 -7.79
C ILE A 242 29.94 9.32 -7.82
N VAL A 243 30.24 10.38 -8.57
CA VAL A 243 29.25 11.45 -8.83
C VAL A 243 28.28 10.99 -9.93
N ASP A 244 26.98 11.13 -9.67
CA ASP A 244 25.94 10.82 -10.67
C ASP A 244 26.15 11.66 -11.93
N LYS A 245 26.18 10.96 -13.07
CA LYS A 245 26.42 11.53 -14.40
C LYS A 245 25.45 12.67 -14.75
N PHE A 246 24.18 12.55 -14.38
CA PHE A 246 23.17 13.58 -14.66
C PHE A 246 23.51 14.89 -13.93
N HIS A 247 23.87 14.79 -12.64
CA HIS A 247 24.20 15.96 -11.83
C HIS A 247 25.48 16.65 -12.32
N TRP A 248 26.50 15.87 -12.69
CA TRP A 248 27.74 16.41 -13.26
C TRP A 248 27.50 17.13 -14.59
N ILE A 249 26.80 16.49 -15.55
CA ILE A 249 26.47 17.08 -16.85
C ILE A 249 25.65 18.36 -16.65
N ARG A 250 24.69 18.35 -15.74
CA ARG A 250 23.87 19.54 -15.41
C ARG A 250 24.73 20.71 -14.96
N GLN A 251 25.74 20.48 -14.12
CA GLN A 251 26.66 21.53 -13.68
C GLN A 251 27.52 22.09 -14.84
N ALA A 252 28.05 21.23 -15.69
CA ALA A 252 28.78 21.62 -16.89
C ALA A 252 27.90 22.49 -17.84
N VAL A 253 26.67 22.06 -18.08
CA VAL A 253 25.70 22.81 -18.86
C VAL A 253 25.35 24.15 -18.22
N TRP A 254 25.20 24.23 -16.91
CA TRP A 254 24.95 25.52 -16.23
C TRP A 254 26.15 26.46 -16.29
N ALA A 255 27.37 25.96 -16.13
CA ALA A 255 28.58 26.76 -16.31
C ALA A 255 28.65 27.33 -17.73
N PHE A 256 28.43 26.49 -18.74
CA PHE A 256 28.37 26.88 -20.13
C PHE A 256 27.28 27.95 -20.42
N GLU A 257 26.06 27.74 -19.89
CA GLU A 257 24.96 28.70 -20.00
C GLU A 257 25.27 30.06 -19.35
N ARG A 258 26.06 30.07 -18.29
CA ARG A 258 26.50 31.30 -17.63
C ARG A 258 27.38 32.10 -18.56
N VAL A 259 28.43 31.50 -19.14
CA VAL A 259 29.33 32.13 -20.12
C VAL A 259 28.53 32.63 -21.33
N ARG A 260 27.70 31.77 -21.92
CA ARG A 260 26.87 32.16 -23.07
C ARG A 260 26.00 33.39 -22.77
N LYS A 261 25.39 33.46 -21.57
CA LYS A 261 24.56 34.61 -21.17
C LYS A 261 25.38 35.88 -20.95
N GLU A 262 26.58 35.77 -20.45
CA GLU A 262 27.50 36.89 -20.23
C GLU A 262 27.94 37.48 -21.60
N ASP A 263 28.34 36.64 -22.53
CA ASP A 263 28.73 37.08 -23.88
C ASP A 263 27.53 37.64 -24.67
N GLN A 264 26.35 37.04 -24.51
CA GLN A 264 25.12 37.53 -25.10
C GLN A 264 24.81 38.99 -24.67
N LYS A 265 25.18 39.41 -23.45
CA LYS A 265 24.97 40.78 -22.98
C LYS A 265 25.84 41.81 -23.74
N LYS A 266 26.99 41.38 -24.25
CA LYS A 266 27.94 42.21 -24.99
C LYS A 266 27.52 42.44 -26.43
N LEU A 267 26.56 41.67 -26.95
CA LEU A 267 26.11 41.75 -28.34
C LEU A 267 25.08 42.87 -28.57
N SER A 268 25.04 43.40 -29.80
CA SER A 268 23.99 44.34 -30.22
C SER A 268 22.59 43.71 -30.08
N PRO A 269 21.51 44.51 -29.92
CA PRO A 269 20.15 43.99 -29.78
C PRO A 269 19.72 43.04 -30.91
N GLN A 270 20.17 43.27 -32.13
CA GLN A 270 19.88 42.44 -33.30
C GLN A 270 20.55 41.06 -33.21
N LEU A 271 21.86 41.02 -32.92
CA LEU A 271 22.61 39.77 -32.73
C LEU A 271 22.17 39.02 -31.51
N ARG A 272 21.83 39.71 -30.41
CA ARG A 272 21.32 39.11 -29.19
C ARG A 272 20.06 38.26 -29.40
N LYS A 273 19.20 38.66 -30.36
CA LYS A 273 17.99 37.89 -30.70
C LYS A 273 18.32 36.48 -31.21
N TYR A 274 19.35 36.34 -32.04
CA TYR A 274 19.79 35.05 -32.58
C TYR A 274 20.43 34.16 -31.51
N PHE A 275 21.16 34.71 -30.57
CA PHE A 275 21.80 33.97 -29.49
C PHE A 275 20.82 33.56 -28.39
N LYS A 276 19.68 34.21 -28.26
CA LYS A 276 18.72 33.98 -27.14
C LYS A 276 18.17 32.56 -27.05
N ARG A 277 18.18 31.77 -28.11
CA ARG A 277 17.66 30.40 -28.16
C ARG A 277 18.70 29.35 -28.59
N SER A 278 19.96 29.71 -28.61
CA SER A 278 21.05 28.86 -29.10
C SER A 278 21.45 27.73 -28.17
N LYS A 279 20.94 27.68 -26.93
CA LYS A 279 21.20 26.61 -25.96
C LYS A 279 20.99 25.21 -26.55
N SER A 280 19.87 24.99 -27.22
CA SER A 280 19.53 23.71 -27.82
C SER A 280 20.47 23.26 -28.93
N LEU A 281 21.10 24.21 -29.66
CA LEU A 281 22.07 23.92 -30.70
C LEU A 281 23.41 23.45 -30.12
N LEU A 282 23.77 24.00 -28.96
CA LEU A 282 25.07 23.77 -28.31
C LEU A 282 25.07 22.49 -27.47
N ILE A 283 23.89 21.95 -27.13
CA ILE A 283 23.70 20.74 -26.30
C ILE A 283 23.24 19.56 -27.17
N LYS A 284 22.96 19.73 -28.47
CA LYS A 284 22.62 18.62 -29.35
C LYS A 284 23.78 17.60 -29.38
N ARG A 285 23.42 16.33 -29.16
CA ARG A 285 24.31 15.22 -29.52
C ARG A 285 24.50 15.23 -31.04
N PHE A 286 25.73 15.29 -31.47
CA PHE A 286 26.11 14.94 -32.84
C PHE A 286 25.97 13.44 -33.00
#